data_4861305a80e011b889f6270a737d9666
#
_entry.id   4861305a80e011b889f6270a737d9666
#
_cell.length_a   1.000
_cell.length_b   1.000
_cell.length_c   1.000
_cell.angle_alpha   90.00
_cell.angle_beta   90.00
_cell.angle_gamma   90.00
#
_symmetry.space_group_name_H-M   'P 1'
#
loop_
_entity.id
_entity.type
_entity.pdbx_description
1 polymer ?
#
loop_
_entity_poly.entity_id
_entity_poly.type
_entity_poly.pdbx_seq_one_letter_code
_entity_poly.pdbx_strand_id
1 'polypeptide(L)'
;MSKPALSRALLPLSALALSSALLASPALAETLNIGVQGELASFDTSQVSGGVWESQVLMDVYEGLIKQSPDGELLPGMATKWEVSDDGKTYTFHMREDAKWSDGEPVTAEDFVFGWQHLLAPENASKYAYMLYPIVNAEAINTGDKAADTLGAESLDDGKTLKVTLNHPTPYFLQLLTHYTAYPTPKHLVDEYGKDWVKLDHIATNGAFKPVNWISQSKISVEKSPTYYDADDVSLDGVNYFTVEDRNAGISRFRAGELDVLSDYPSSRYQWLSENLPDATHMSPMLGSYYYVLNQRDGHPTNDKRVREALNLAVRRNVLSEQIMAGSFKASTAMVPPGTSHYEAQHMDLGSDDMNARMARAKELLQEAGYGPDHSLNLSLRYNTSDEHKKIAIAVAAMWKPLGVNVQMINSEATVHYQTIQQGDFDVARAGWIADYNDAENFLTLLHSGVGNNYGAYSNPEYDKLMDQAAQTQDPDAREKLLEKAENVALDDYAFIPMLTYVTRNLVNPKLEGWEDNVEDDHPSRWVNFTE
;
A
#
# COMPACT_ATOMS: atom_id res chain seq x y z
N MET A 1 -67.43 85.54 -9.04
CA MET A 1 -66.16 85.34 -9.77
C MET A 1 -65.05 85.39 -8.73
N SER A 2 -64.74 84.32 -8.12
CA SER A 2 -63.70 84.22 -7.10
C SER A 2 -62.90 82.90 -7.25
N LYS A 3 -61.60 83.05 -7.41
CA LYS A 3 -60.64 81.90 -7.50
C LYS A 3 -60.36 81.42 -6.11
N PRO A 4 -60.24 80.11 -5.87
CA PRO A 4 -59.70 79.64 -4.61
C PRO A 4 -58.17 79.41 -4.68
N ALA A 5 -57.52 79.58 -3.55
CA ALA A 5 -56.12 79.50 -3.34
C ALA A 5 -55.65 78.05 -3.24
N LEU A 6 -54.48 77.74 -3.80
CA LEU A 6 -53.74 76.46 -3.63
C LEU A 6 -52.96 76.47 -2.35
N SER A 7 -53.28 75.54 -1.45
CA SER A 7 -52.42 75.16 -0.29
C SER A 7 -51.43 74.09 -0.69
N ARG A 8 -50.11 74.35 -0.50
CA ARG A 8 -49.01 73.40 -0.64
C ARG A 8 -48.96 72.53 0.60
N ALA A 9 -49.21 71.22 0.42
CA ALA A 9 -48.93 70.23 1.43
C ALA A 9 -47.48 69.71 1.24
N LEU A 10 -46.67 69.83 2.32
CA LEU A 10 -45.35 69.22 2.44
C LEU A 10 -45.50 67.76 2.79
N LEU A 11 -44.99 66.85 1.95
CA LEU A 11 -44.86 65.44 2.22
C LEU A 11 -43.49 65.17 2.88
N PRO A 12 -43.38 64.37 3.92
CA PRO A 12 -42.11 63.99 4.52
C PRO A 12 -41.45 62.89 3.65
N LEU A 13 -40.16 63.08 3.31
CA LEU A 13 -39.32 62.01 2.78
C LEU A 13 -39.09 60.95 3.83
N SER A 14 -39.72 59.80 3.66
CA SER A 14 -39.37 58.58 4.37
C SER A 14 -38.14 57.95 3.68
N ALA A 15 -37.01 57.95 4.37
CA ALA A 15 -35.78 57.22 3.96
C ALA A 15 -36.05 55.71 4.06
N LEU A 16 -36.17 55.03 2.93
CA LEU A 16 -36.14 53.56 2.84
C LEU A 16 -34.71 53.10 3.08
N ALA A 17 -34.38 52.60 4.25
CA ALA A 17 -33.15 51.85 4.48
C ALA A 17 -33.30 50.48 3.80
N LEU A 18 -32.63 50.31 2.63
CA LEU A 18 -32.42 48.99 2.05
C LEU A 18 -31.42 48.23 2.95
N SER A 19 -31.91 47.35 3.80
CA SER A 19 -31.13 46.30 4.44
C SER A 19 -30.77 45.27 3.35
N SER A 20 -29.55 45.33 2.84
CA SER A 20 -28.90 44.25 2.08
C SER A 20 -28.75 43.04 3.01
N ALA A 21 -29.76 42.17 3.02
CA ALA A 21 -29.58 40.82 3.51
C ALA A 21 -28.59 40.16 2.55
N LEU A 22 -27.37 39.96 3.00
CA LEU A 22 -26.45 39.00 2.41
C LEU A 22 -27.15 37.65 2.44
N LEU A 23 -27.69 37.22 1.31
CA LEU A 23 -28.09 35.83 1.09
C LEU A 23 -26.75 35.06 1.11
N ALA A 24 -26.36 34.51 2.28
CA ALA A 24 -25.40 33.42 2.32
C ALA A 24 -26.02 32.31 1.46
N SER A 25 -25.48 32.12 0.27
CA SER A 25 -25.75 30.91 -0.50
C SER A 25 -25.45 29.73 0.43
N PRO A 26 -26.33 28.76 0.59
CA PRO A 26 -25.94 27.53 1.29
C PRO A 26 -24.70 27.02 0.56
N ALA A 27 -23.59 26.87 1.28
CA ALA A 27 -22.46 26.12 0.79
C ALA A 27 -23.03 24.75 0.36
N LEU A 28 -22.87 24.40 -0.91
CA LEU A 28 -23.21 23.05 -1.35
C LEU A 28 -22.27 22.12 -0.58
N ALA A 29 -22.83 21.08 0.05
CA ALA A 29 -22.06 20.08 0.74
C ALA A 29 -20.97 19.52 -0.20
N GLU A 30 -19.71 19.67 0.18
CA GLU A 30 -18.57 19.18 -0.61
C GLU A 30 -18.37 17.70 -0.32
N THR A 31 -18.88 16.86 -1.20
CA THR A 31 -18.78 15.40 -1.08
C THR A 31 -17.88 14.85 -2.19
N LEU A 32 -16.82 14.18 -1.81
CA LEU A 32 -15.88 13.51 -2.72
C LEU A 32 -16.44 12.16 -3.19
N ASN A 33 -16.40 11.89 -4.49
CA ASN A 33 -16.87 10.64 -5.07
C ASN A 33 -15.71 9.84 -5.63
N ILE A 34 -15.36 8.73 -4.97
CA ILE A 34 -14.23 7.86 -5.33
C ILE A 34 -14.76 6.55 -5.92
N GLY A 35 -14.26 6.17 -7.10
CA GLY A 35 -14.46 4.84 -7.67
C GLY A 35 -13.34 3.90 -7.25
N VAL A 36 -13.66 2.83 -6.51
CA VAL A 36 -12.71 1.82 -6.02
C VAL A 36 -12.98 0.46 -6.65
N GLN A 37 -11.97 -0.42 -6.74
CA GLN A 37 -12.06 -1.68 -7.48
C GLN A 37 -12.90 -2.75 -6.78
N GLY A 38 -13.02 -2.70 -5.47
CA GLY A 38 -13.68 -3.72 -4.68
C GLY A 38 -14.49 -3.15 -3.53
N GLU A 39 -15.25 -4.00 -2.88
CA GLU A 39 -16.01 -3.67 -1.69
C GLU A 39 -15.17 -3.89 -0.43
N LEU A 40 -15.32 -3.04 0.57
CA LEU A 40 -14.77 -3.26 1.91
C LEU A 40 -15.34 -4.57 2.49
N ALA A 41 -14.48 -5.43 3.03
CA ALA A 41 -14.93 -6.69 3.63
C ALA A 41 -15.62 -6.45 4.98
N SER A 42 -15.05 -5.56 5.80
CA SER A 42 -15.56 -5.23 7.14
C SER A 42 -14.96 -3.92 7.63
N PHE A 43 -15.69 -3.22 8.52
CA PHE A 43 -15.10 -2.16 9.35
C PHE A 43 -14.27 -2.72 10.52
N ASP A 44 -14.33 -4.02 10.82
CA ASP A 44 -13.42 -4.69 11.72
C ASP A 44 -12.09 -4.93 11.01
N THR A 45 -11.05 -4.20 11.41
CA THR A 45 -9.72 -4.27 10.79
C THR A 45 -9.06 -5.64 10.93
N SER A 46 -9.54 -6.51 11.83
CA SER A 46 -9.11 -7.91 11.93
C SER A 46 -9.66 -8.79 10.81
N GLN A 47 -10.72 -8.35 10.11
CA GLN A 47 -11.47 -9.13 9.10
C GLN A 47 -11.27 -8.62 7.66
N VAL A 48 -10.24 -7.81 7.41
CA VAL A 48 -9.96 -7.25 6.08
C VAL A 48 -9.55 -8.32 5.07
N SER A 49 -9.83 -8.08 3.79
CA SER A 49 -9.49 -9.00 2.70
C SER A 49 -8.05 -8.84 2.20
N GLY A 50 -7.45 -7.65 2.41
CA GLY A 50 -6.15 -7.25 1.90
C GLY A 50 -6.22 -6.59 0.52
N GLY A 51 -7.38 -6.11 0.12
CA GLY A 51 -7.51 -5.30 -1.09
C GLY A 51 -7.05 -3.87 -0.85
N VAL A 52 -6.24 -3.33 -1.75
CA VAL A 52 -5.72 -1.93 -1.67
C VAL A 52 -6.83 -0.87 -1.54
N TRP A 53 -8.05 -1.17 -1.98
CA TRP A 53 -9.21 -0.27 -1.83
C TRP A 53 -9.75 -0.19 -0.40
N GLU A 54 -9.37 -1.13 0.50
CA GLU A 54 -9.83 -1.14 1.88
C GLU A 54 -9.12 -0.04 2.69
N SER A 55 -7.84 0.22 2.41
CA SER A 55 -7.06 1.28 3.08
C SER A 55 -7.74 2.64 2.96
N GLN A 56 -8.19 3.01 1.75
CA GLN A 56 -8.83 4.31 1.50
C GLN A 56 -10.06 4.56 2.39
N VAL A 57 -10.90 3.52 2.58
CA VAL A 57 -12.09 3.62 3.44
C VAL A 57 -11.68 3.62 4.92
N LEU A 58 -10.79 2.70 5.31
CA LEU A 58 -10.44 2.50 6.72
C LEU A 58 -9.61 3.65 7.28
N MET A 59 -8.72 4.26 6.49
CA MET A 59 -7.94 5.44 6.87
C MET A 59 -8.78 6.72 7.01
N ASP A 60 -9.96 6.75 6.42
CA ASP A 60 -10.89 7.87 6.59
C ASP A 60 -11.74 7.72 7.85
N VAL A 61 -12.13 6.49 8.19
CA VAL A 61 -13.01 6.24 9.34
C VAL A 61 -12.24 5.94 10.62
N TYR A 62 -10.98 5.53 10.53
CA TYR A 62 -10.10 5.31 11.70
C TYR A 62 -8.79 6.09 11.58
N GLU A 63 -8.12 6.25 12.71
CA GLU A 63 -6.75 6.79 12.79
C GLU A 63 -5.94 6.02 13.83
N GLY A 64 -4.67 5.72 13.47
CA GLY A 64 -3.72 5.00 14.31
C GLY A 64 -2.96 5.91 15.30
N LEU A 65 -1.97 5.33 15.99
CA LEU A 65 -1.04 6.09 16.82
C LEU A 65 -0.26 7.12 15.99
N ILE A 66 0.11 6.72 14.80
CA ILE A 66 0.85 7.47 13.78
C ILE A 66 -0.06 7.61 12.57
N LYS A 67 -0.03 8.77 11.92
CA LYS A 67 -0.67 9.02 10.61
C LYS A 67 0.39 9.46 9.60
N GLN A 68 0.02 9.47 8.33
CA GLN A 68 0.88 9.97 7.26
C GLN A 68 0.35 11.27 6.67
N SER A 69 1.28 12.14 6.27
CA SER A 69 0.99 13.29 5.42
C SER A 69 0.69 12.83 3.97
N PRO A 70 0.17 13.70 3.09
CA PRO A 70 -0.09 13.35 1.69
C PRO A 70 1.14 12.83 0.93
N ASP A 71 2.34 13.26 1.31
CA ASP A 71 3.62 12.84 0.72
C ASP A 71 4.28 11.65 1.45
N GLY A 72 3.59 11.05 2.45
CA GLY A 72 4.01 9.83 3.14
C GLY A 72 4.91 10.04 4.37
N GLU A 73 5.09 11.29 4.85
CA GLU A 73 5.83 11.54 6.10
C GLU A 73 5.04 11.09 7.33
N LEU A 74 5.74 10.53 8.34
CA LEU A 74 5.12 10.12 9.60
C LEU A 74 4.77 11.32 10.47
N LEU A 75 3.51 11.41 10.85
CA LEU A 75 2.96 12.47 11.70
C LEU A 75 2.31 11.89 12.97
N PRO A 76 2.26 12.68 14.07
CA PRO A 76 1.45 12.35 15.24
C PRO A 76 -0.02 12.15 14.85
N GLY A 77 -0.57 11.00 15.25
CA GLY A 77 -2.00 10.67 15.13
C GLY A 77 -2.67 10.67 16.50
N MET A 78 -3.19 9.52 16.95
CA MET A 78 -3.74 9.36 18.31
C MET A 78 -2.67 9.49 19.40
N ALA A 79 -1.38 9.26 19.08
CA ALA A 79 -0.27 9.64 19.93
C ALA A 79 0.24 11.03 19.53
N THR A 80 0.41 11.94 20.51
CA THR A 80 0.98 13.29 20.28
C THR A 80 2.50 13.29 20.18
N LYS A 81 3.14 12.30 20.78
CA LYS A 81 4.59 12.03 20.75
C LYS A 81 4.89 10.62 21.21
N TRP A 82 6.10 10.18 20.94
CA TRP A 82 6.61 8.89 21.41
C TRP A 82 8.08 8.96 21.79
N GLU A 83 8.52 8.02 22.60
CA GLU A 83 9.90 7.84 23.04
C GLU A 83 10.32 6.42 22.75
N VAL A 84 11.58 6.23 22.34
CA VAL A 84 12.17 4.92 22.07
C VAL A 84 13.32 4.70 23.04
N SER A 85 13.39 3.52 23.66
CA SER A 85 14.50 3.17 24.54
C SER A 85 15.81 3.04 23.76
N ASP A 86 16.95 3.20 24.47
CA ASP A 86 18.29 3.13 23.87
C ASP A 86 18.57 1.77 23.16
N ASP A 87 17.91 0.69 23.58
CA ASP A 87 18.03 -0.62 22.97
C ASP A 87 17.01 -0.84 21.81
N GLY A 88 16.19 0.16 21.48
CA GLY A 88 15.20 0.12 20.41
C GLY A 88 14.06 -0.86 20.59
N LYS A 89 13.87 -1.39 21.80
CA LYS A 89 12.87 -2.43 22.06
C LYS A 89 11.62 -1.93 22.77
N THR A 90 11.66 -0.75 23.35
CA THR A 90 10.51 -0.20 24.08
C THR A 90 10.10 1.12 23.47
N TYR A 91 8.85 1.21 23.06
CA TYR A 91 8.20 2.43 22.60
C TYR A 91 7.20 2.88 23.64
N THR A 92 7.20 4.17 23.97
CA THR A 92 6.24 4.79 24.90
C THR A 92 5.51 5.88 24.16
N PHE A 93 4.23 5.67 23.88
CA PHE A 93 3.37 6.62 23.18
C PHE A 93 2.53 7.40 24.18
N HIS A 94 2.50 8.72 24.03
CA HIS A 94 1.66 9.61 24.84
C HIS A 94 0.38 9.93 24.08
N MET A 95 -0.74 9.41 24.58
CA MET A 95 -2.04 9.54 23.94
C MET A 95 -2.55 10.99 23.97
N ARG A 96 -3.34 11.35 22.97
CA ARG A 96 -4.06 12.61 22.90
C ARG A 96 -5.20 12.61 23.94
N GLU A 97 -5.39 13.72 24.65
CA GLU A 97 -6.47 13.84 25.64
C GLU A 97 -7.82 14.27 25.02
N ASP A 98 -7.80 14.81 23.80
CA ASP A 98 -8.95 15.29 23.04
C ASP A 98 -9.50 14.28 22.03
N ALA A 99 -8.86 13.12 21.88
CA ALA A 99 -9.32 12.06 20.99
C ALA A 99 -10.61 11.40 21.48
N LYS A 100 -11.59 11.26 20.58
CA LYS A 100 -12.88 10.65 20.86
C LYS A 100 -13.31 9.72 19.75
N TRP A 101 -14.02 8.68 20.12
CA TRP A 101 -14.85 7.91 19.21
C TRP A 101 -16.04 8.77 18.72
N SER A 102 -16.67 8.37 17.61
CA SER A 102 -17.81 9.11 17.03
C SER A 102 -19.07 9.10 17.88
N ASP A 103 -19.16 8.23 18.87
CA ASP A 103 -20.21 8.20 19.92
C ASP A 103 -19.91 9.10 21.12
N GLY A 104 -18.70 9.68 21.18
CA GLY A 104 -18.28 10.65 22.20
C GLY A 104 -17.42 10.07 23.32
N GLU A 105 -17.26 8.73 23.40
CA GLU A 105 -16.35 8.10 24.35
C GLU A 105 -14.89 8.42 24.02
N PRO A 106 -13.97 8.54 25.02
CA PRO A 106 -12.57 8.83 24.75
C PRO A 106 -11.87 7.67 24.07
N VAL A 107 -10.93 7.96 23.15
CA VAL A 107 -9.98 6.97 22.62
C VAL A 107 -8.78 6.89 23.56
N THR A 108 -8.46 5.69 24.02
CA THR A 108 -7.43 5.46 25.04
C THR A 108 -6.40 4.42 24.59
N ALA A 109 -5.30 4.31 25.32
CA ALA A 109 -4.30 3.26 25.11
C ALA A 109 -4.89 1.84 25.26
N GLU A 110 -5.97 1.69 26.05
CA GLU A 110 -6.66 0.40 26.23
C GLU A 110 -7.32 -0.07 24.94
N ASP A 111 -7.87 0.86 24.12
CA ASP A 111 -8.49 0.52 22.83
C ASP A 111 -7.46 -0.01 21.82
N PHE A 112 -6.22 0.46 21.87
CA PHE A 112 -5.10 -0.07 21.08
C PHE A 112 -4.67 -1.46 21.57
N VAL A 113 -4.44 -1.63 22.87
CA VAL A 113 -4.10 -2.93 23.45
C VAL A 113 -5.16 -3.97 23.11
N PHE A 114 -6.44 -3.60 23.29
CA PHE A 114 -7.58 -4.46 22.96
C PHE A 114 -7.64 -4.76 21.45
N GLY A 115 -7.51 -3.76 20.59
CA GLY A 115 -7.55 -3.92 19.14
C GLY A 115 -6.46 -4.86 18.63
N TRP A 116 -5.24 -4.75 19.17
CA TRP A 116 -4.15 -5.66 18.84
C TRP A 116 -4.35 -7.09 19.36
N GLN A 117 -4.89 -7.24 20.57
CA GLN A 117 -5.30 -8.56 21.08
C GLN A 117 -6.41 -9.17 20.22
N HIS A 118 -7.37 -8.36 19.78
CA HIS A 118 -8.46 -8.77 18.88
C HIS A 118 -7.92 -9.20 17.49
N LEU A 119 -6.99 -8.44 16.91
CA LEU A 119 -6.31 -8.81 15.65
C LEU A 119 -5.57 -10.14 15.78
N LEU A 120 -4.88 -10.36 16.90
CA LEU A 120 -4.07 -11.55 17.16
C LEU A 120 -4.89 -12.76 17.63
N ALA A 121 -6.16 -12.60 17.97
CA ALA A 121 -7.00 -13.69 18.45
C ALA A 121 -7.13 -14.81 17.38
N PRO A 122 -6.78 -16.08 17.71
CA PRO A 122 -6.80 -17.18 16.74
C PRO A 122 -8.16 -17.38 16.06
N GLU A 123 -9.24 -17.12 16.79
CA GLU A 123 -10.62 -17.24 16.30
C GLU A 123 -10.99 -16.20 15.22
N ASN A 124 -10.28 -15.08 15.15
CA ASN A 124 -10.46 -14.06 14.13
C ASN A 124 -9.73 -14.40 12.84
N ALA A 125 -8.72 -15.29 12.90
CA ALA A 125 -7.95 -15.77 11.75
C ALA A 125 -7.50 -14.63 10.82
N SER A 126 -7.05 -13.51 11.40
CA SER A 126 -6.65 -12.33 10.63
C SER A 126 -5.48 -12.64 9.72
N LYS A 127 -5.59 -12.20 8.46
CA LYS A 127 -4.52 -12.36 7.47
C LYS A 127 -3.31 -11.47 7.75
N TYR A 128 -3.50 -10.40 8.54
CA TYR A 128 -2.49 -9.39 8.84
C TYR A 128 -1.97 -9.44 10.28
N ALA A 129 -2.27 -10.51 11.03
CA ALA A 129 -1.75 -10.68 12.39
C ALA A 129 -0.21 -10.58 12.47
N TYR A 130 0.50 -11.01 11.41
CA TYR A 130 1.96 -10.97 11.31
C TYR A 130 2.55 -9.55 11.40
N MET A 131 1.79 -8.51 11.06
CA MET A 131 2.22 -7.11 11.19
C MET A 131 2.59 -6.74 12.63
N LEU A 132 1.98 -7.39 13.61
CA LEU A 132 2.25 -7.17 15.03
C LEU A 132 3.23 -8.17 15.65
N TYR A 133 3.76 -9.13 14.89
CA TYR A 133 4.70 -10.13 15.44
C TYR A 133 6.00 -9.57 16.03
N PRO A 134 6.48 -8.37 15.67
CA PRO A 134 7.57 -7.73 16.41
C PRO A 134 7.27 -7.50 17.88
N ILE A 135 6.00 -7.36 18.28
CA ILE A 135 5.59 -7.16 19.69
C ILE A 135 5.78 -8.48 20.47
N VAL A 136 6.32 -8.39 21.68
CA VAL A 136 6.52 -9.55 22.57
C VAL A 136 5.24 -10.37 22.69
N ASN A 137 5.37 -11.67 22.48
CA ASN A 137 4.32 -12.69 22.52
C ASN A 137 3.25 -12.63 21.41
N ALA A 138 3.26 -11.66 20.50
CA ALA A 138 2.19 -11.50 19.49
C ALA A 138 2.01 -12.77 18.65
N GLU A 139 3.07 -13.34 18.08
CA GLU A 139 3.00 -14.58 17.30
C GLU A 139 2.47 -15.76 18.13
N ALA A 140 2.97 -15.93 19.38
CA ALA A 140 2.53 -17.01 20.26
C ALA A 140 1.06 -16.88 20.69
N ILE A 141 0.53 -15.65 20.76
CA ILE A 141 -0.90 -15.40 20.97
C ILE A 141 -1.68 -15.81 19.72
N ASN A 142 -1.23 -15.39 18.55
CA ASN A 142 -1.92 -15.69 17.29
C ASN A 142 -1.94 -17.19 16.96
N THR A 143 -0.90 -17.94 17.36
CA THR A 143 -0.88 -19.41 17.24
C THR A 143 -1.66 -20.14 18.34
N GLY A 144 -2.13 -19.43 19.38
CA GLY A 144 -2.86 -20.00 20.50
C GLY A 144 -1.96 -20.59 21.62
N ASP A 145 -0.66 -20.35 21.54
CA ASP A 145 0.32 -20.87 22.53
C ASP A 145 0.38 -20.02 23.81
N LYS A 146 -0.11 -18.76 23.74
CA LYS A 146 -0.18 -17.83 24.88
C LYS A 146 -1.52 -17.10 24.95
N ALA A 147 -1.87 -16.66 26.15
CA ALA A 147 -3.06 -15.86 26.40
C ALA A 147 -2.86 -14.41 25.92
N ALA A 148 -3.95 -13.77 25.45
CA ALA A 148 -3.93 -12.42 24.87
C ALA A 148 -3.39 -11.35 25.85
N ASP A 149 -3.61 -11.50 27.15
CA ASP A 149 -3.17 -10.59 28.22
C ASP A 149 -1.63 -10.62 28.44
N THR A 150 -0.92 -11.53 27.77
CA THR A 150 0.55 -11.59 27.80
C THR A 150 1.22 -10.76 26.70
N LEU A 151 0.44 -10.07 25.85
CA LEU A 151 0.96 -9.20 24.80
C LEU A 151 1.90 -8.14 25.41
N GLY A 152 3.03 -7.89 24.74
CA GLY A 152 3.97 -6.85 25.11
C GLY A 152 3.47 -5.41 24.88
N ALA A 153 2.20 -5.15 25.15
CA ALA A 153 1.57 -3.85 25.05
C ALA A 153 0.75 -3.58 26.33
N GLU A 154 1.02 -2.46 26.97
CA GLU A 154 0.44 -2.09 28.26
C GLU A 154 -0.19 -0.68 28.19
N SER A 155 -1.45 -0.55 28.63
CA SER A 155 -2.09 0.73 28.89
C SER A 155 -1.74 1.21 30.31
N LEU A 156 -1.19 2.38 30.43
CA LEU A 156 -0.73 3.01 31.68
C LEU A 156 -1.41 4.36 31.88
N ASP A 157 -1.31 4.92 33.10
CA ASP A 157 -1.77 6.26 33.47
C ASP A 157 -3.24 6.54 33.06
N ASP A 158 -4.14 5.62 33.43
CA ASP A 158 -5.56 5.67 33.09
C ASP A 158 -5.81 5.84 31.57
N GLY A 159 -5.07 5.10 30.73
CA GLY A 159 -5.21 5.09 29.27
C GLY A 159 -4.47 6.21 28.53
N LYS A 160 -3.68 7.05 29.22
CA LYS A 160 -2.95 8.17 28.62
C LYS A 160 -1.60 7.79 28.04
N THR A 161 -1.09 6.62 28.38
CA THR A 161 0.22 6.15 27.93
C THR A 161 0.11 4.71 27.44
N LEU A 162 0.58 4.45 26.21
CA LEU A 162 0.73 3.10 25.67
C LEU A 162 2.22 2.75 25.65
N LYS A 163 2.58 1.70 26.35
CA LYS A 163 3.94 1.16 26.33
C LYS A 163 3.96 -0.14 25.54
N VAL A 164 4.85 -0.23 24.56
CA VAL A 164 5.01 -1.39 23.68
C VAL A 164 6.43 -1.95 23.82
N THR A 165 6.55 -3.25 24.02
CA THR A 165 7.83 -3.94 24.11
C THR A 165 7.97 -4.92 22.94
N LEU A 166 9.09 -4.81 22.21
CA LEU A 166 9.41 -5.63 21.04
C LEU A 166 10.34 -6.78 21.38
N ASN A 167 10.23 -7.90 20.64
CA ASN A 167 11.10 -9.07 20.75
C ASN A 167 12.58 -8.70 20.43
N HIS A 168 12.77 -7.85 19.42
CA HIS A 168 14.05 -7.35 18.95
C HIS A 168 13.88 -5.89 18.51
N PRO A 169 14.96 -5.12 18.35
CA PRO A 169 14.88 -3.79 17.72
C PRO A 169 14.21 -3.92 16.35
N THR A 170 13.26 -3.05 16.08
CA THR A 170 12.52 -3.04 14.80
C THR A 170 12.47 -1.59 14.30
N PRO A 171 13.48 -1.13 13.56
CA PRO A 171 13.61 0.27 13.14
C PRO A 171 12.42 0.79 12.33
N TYR A 172 11.73 -0.10 11.64
CA TYR A 172 10.52 0.20 10.85
C TYR A 172 9.21 0.06 11.64
N PHE A 173 9.26 -0.11 12.96
CA PHE A 173 8.05 -0.34 13.78
C PHE A 173 7.01 0.77 13.65
N LEU A 174 7.43 2.04 13.55
CA LEU A 174 6.51 3.17 13.36
C LEU A 174 5.81 3.09 12.00
N GLN A 175 6.47 2.59 10.98
CA GLN A 175 5.86 2.35 9.66
C GLN A 175 4.78 1.26 9.73
N LEU A 176 4.99 0.18 10.50
CA LEU A 176 3.96 -0.84 10.72
C LEU A 176 2.68 -0.26 11.35
N LEU A 177 2.82 0.77 12.20
CA LEU A 177 1.71 1.38 12.93
C LEU A 177 0.86 2.33 12.06
N THR A 178 1.29 2.67 10.84
CA THR A 178 0.46 3.43 9.89
C THR A 178 -0.57 2.55 9.21
N HIS A 179 -0.33 1.24 9.13
CA HIS A 179 -1.26 0.30 8.53
C HIS A 179 -2.53 0.16 9.37
N TYR A 180 -3.69 0.18 8.72
CA TYR A 180 -5.00 0.19 9.38
C TYR A 180 -5.26 -1.01 10.31
N THR A 181 -4.55 -2.13 10.16
CA THR A 181 -4.65 -3.27 11.08
C THR A 181 -4.06 -3.00 12.45
N ALA A 182 -3.21 -1.97 12.59
CA ALA A 182 -2.67 -1.51 13.87
C ALA A 182 -3.55 -0.45 14.57
N TYR A 183 -4.70 -0.09 13.99
CA TYR A 183 -5.60 0.92 14.53
C TYR A 183 -6.38 0.42 15.75
N PRO A 184 -6.95 1.31 16.58
CA PRO A 184 -7.66 0.92 17.78
C PRO A 184 -9.02 0.30 17.44
N THR A 185 -9.55 -0.52 18.36
CA THR A 185 -10.89 -1.09 18.28
C THR A 185 -11.72 -0.63 19.48
N PRO A 186 -12.98 -0.15 19.30
CA PRO A 186 -13.78 0.37 20.39
C PRO A 186 -14.24 -0.77 21.32
N LYS A 187 -13.43 -1.02 22.36
CA LYS A 187 -13.65 -2.13 23.30
C LYS A 187 -15.05 -2.13 23.90
N HIS A 188 -15.56 -0.95 24.27
CA HIS A 188 -16.89 -0.81 24.87
C HIS A 188 -18.01 -1.32 23.96
N LEU A 189 -17.89 -1.12 22.63
CA LEU A 189 -18.90 -1.61 21.67
C LEU A 189 -18.75 -3.11 21.38
N VAL A 190 -17.51 -3.61 21.35
CA VAL A 190 -17.28 -5.06 21.21
C VAL A 190 -17.83 -5.80 22.43
N ASP A 191 -17.63 -5.27 23.64
CA ASP A 191 -18.15 -5.83 24.88
C ASP A 191 -19.71 -5.82 24.92
N GLU A 192 -20.34 -4.77 24.34
CA GLU A 192 -21.81 -4.64 24.34
C GLU A 192 -22.47 -5.44 23.22
N TYR A 193 -21.94 -5.39 21.98
CA TYR A 193 -22.59 -5.92 20.78
C TYR A 193 -21.91 -7.17 20.19
N GLY A 194 -20.77 -7.60 20.74
CA GLY A 194 -19.99 -8.71 20.18
C GLY A 194 -19.63 -8.43 18.72
N LYS A 195 -19.79 -9.41 17.82
CA LYS A 195 -19.48 -9.26 16.38
C LYS A 195 -20.35 -8.25 15.64
N ASP A 196 -21.45 -7.81 16.22
CA ASP A 196 -22.38 -6.86 15.62
C ASP A 196 -21.96 -5.38 15.81
N TRP A 197 -20.86 -5.12 16.50
CA TRP A 197 -20.34 -3.77 16.77
C TRP A 197 -20.02 -2.98 15.49
N VAL A 198 -19.71 -3.66 14.38
CA VAL A 198 -19.43 -3.06 13.06
C VAL A 198 -20.67 -2.64 12.26
N LYS A 199 -21.87 -2.95 12.74
CA LYS A 199 -23.11 -2.53 12.07
C LYS A 199 -23.30 -1.03 12.21
N LEU A 200 -23.83 -0.39 11.16
CA LEU A 200 -24.01 1.07 11.13
C LEU A 200 -24.78 1.64 12.33
N ASP A 201 -25.67 0.85 12.95
CA ASP A 201 -26.44 1.25 14.13
C ASP A 201 -25.63 1.20 15.45
N HIS A 202 -24.44 0.58 15.43
CA HIS A 202 -23.62 0.33 16.62
C HIS A 202 -22.21 0.91 16.52
N ILE A 203 -21.68 1.04 15.29
CA ILE A 203 -20.29 1.37 15.05
C ILE A 203 -19.90 2.75 15.58
N ALA A 204 -18.75 2.84 16.24
CA ALA A 204 -18.05 4.09 16.48
C ALA A 204 -16.67 4.05 15.83
N THR A 205 -16.25 5.17 15.27
CA THR A 205 -14.97 5.36 14.57
C THR A 205 -14.25 6.57 15.14
N ASN A 206 -12.91 6.62 15.00
CA ASN A 206 -12.09 7.69 15.56
C ASN A 206 -11.37 8.54 14.49
N GLY A 207 -11.68 8.31 13.22
CA GLY A 207 -11.11 9.05 12.08
C GLY A 207 -11.86 10.33 11.75
N ALA A 208 -11.40 10.98 10.67
CA ALA A 208 -11.98 12.24 10.19
C ALA A 208 -13.43 12.10 9.70
N PHE A 209 -13.82 10.90 9.30
CA PHE A 209 -15.16 10.59 8.83
C PHE A 209 -15.74 9.41 9.61
N LYS A 210 -17.09 9.31 9.60
CA LYS A 210 -17.84 8.18 10.17
C LYS A 210 -18.78 7.58 9.14
N PRO A 211 -18.99 6.26 9.12
CA PRO A 211 -19.87 5.60 8.15
C PRO A 211 -21.32 5.90 8.45
N VAL A 212 -22.09 6.22 7.39
CA VAL A 212 -23.53 6.53 7.49
C VAL A 212 -24.40 5.66 6.58
N ASN A 213 -23.82 5.07 5.53
CA ASN A 213 -24.56 4.20 4.64
C ASN A 213 -23.66 3.16 3.99
N TRP A 214 -24.17 1.93 3.85
CA TRP A 214 -23.50 0.85 3.14
C TRP A 214 -24.51 0.08 2.30
N ILE A 215 -24.38 0.20 0.98
CA ILE A 215 -25.17 -0.57 0.01
C ILE A 215 -24.20 -1.56 -0.63
N SER A 216 -24.30 -2.83 -0.21
CA SER A 216 -23.38 -3.88 -0.68
C SER A 216 -23.25 -3.91 -2.20
N GLN A 217 -22.03 -4.13 -2.69
CA GLN A 217 -21.61 -4.13 -4.09
C GLN A 217 -21.92 -2.82 -4.86
N SER A 218 -22.18 -1.74 -4.16
CA SER A 218 -22.55 -0.47 -4.78
C SER A 218 -21.80 0.70 -4.19
N LYS A 219 -22.02 1.00 -2.89
CA LYS A 219 -21.53 2.23 -2.32
C LYS A 219 -21.40 2.17 -0.78
N ILE A 220 -20.30 2.70 -0.26
CA ILE A 220 -20.17 3.13 1.13
C ILE A 220 -20.20 4.65 1.15
N SER A 221 -20.93 5.26 2.08
CA SER A 221 -20.93 6.70 2.32
C SER A 221 -20.47 6.98 3.74
N VAL A 222 -19.59 7.94 3.87
CA VAL A 222 -19.11 8.45 5.15
C VAL A 222 -19.35 9.96 5.21
N GLU A 223 -19.61 10.49 6.41
CA GLU A 223 -19.74 11.92 6.65
C GLU A 223 -18.69 12.41 7.63
N LYS A 224 -18.33 13.68 7.57
CA LYS A 224 -17.40 14.33 8.48
C LYS A 224 -17.75 14.05 9.93
N SER A 225 -16.79 13.60 10.72
CA SER A 225 -16.97 13.30 12.15
C SER A 225 -16.79 14.57 12.98
N PRO A 226 -17.84 15.06 13.68
CA PRO A 226 -17.71 16.25 14.52
C PRO A 226 -16.90 16.00 15.80
N THR A 227 -16.59 14.75 16.12
CA THR A 227 -15.81 14.36 17.29
C THR A 227 -14.33 14.16 16.99
N TYR A 228 -13.95 14.21 15.71
CA TYR A 228 -12.55 14.13 15.30
C TYR A 228 -11.79 15.36 15.83
N TYR A 229 -10.60 15.17 16.40
CA TYR A 229 -9.86 16.22 17.08
C TYR A 229 -9.44 17.38 16.15
N ASP A 230 -9.17 17.08 14.85
CA ASP A 230 -8.82 18.07 13.81
C ASP A 230 -10.04 18.34 12.87
N ALA A 231 -11.27 18.20 13.35
CA ALA A 231 -12.47 18.33 12.48
C ALA A 231 -12.55 19.69 11.78
N ASP A 232 -12.04 20.77 12.39
CA ASP A 232 -12.05 22.10 11.79
C ASP A 232 -11.13 22.21 10.57
N ASP A 233 -10.11 21.34 10.45
CA ASP A 233 -9.16 21.29 9.34
C ASP A 233 -9.63 20.37 8.19
N VAL A 234 -10.68 19.60 8.39
CA VAL A 234 -11.29 18.75 7.34
C VAL A 234 -12.24 19.59 6.50
N SER A 235 -11.95 19.75 5.23
CA SER A 235 -12.74 20.59 4.30
C SER A 235 -13.99 19.88 3.78
N LEU A 236 -13.92 18.60 3.51
CA LEU A 236 -15.02 17.81 2.94
C LEU A 236 -16.11 17.53 3.96
N ASP A 237 -17.38 17.59 3.53
CA ASP A 237 -18.54 17.18 4.35
C ASP A 237 -18.73 15.66 4.37
N GLY A 238 -18.19 14.93 3.39
CA GLY A 238 -18.28 13.49 3.31
C GLY A 238 -17.62 12.89 2.08
N VAL A 239 -17.58 11.56 2.04
CA VAL A 239 -17.01 10.79 0.93
C VAL A 239 -17.95 9.65 0.54
N ASN A 240 -18.10 9.41 -0.75
CA ASN A 240 -18.76 8.24 -1.31
C ASN A 240 -17.75 7.34 -2.01
N TYR A 241 -17.63 6.10 -1.58
CA TYR A 241 -16.82 5.07 -2.24
C TYR A 241 -17.73 4.19 -3.08
N PHE A 242 -17.61 4.28 -4.40
CA PHE A 242 -18.37 3.47 -5.35
C PHE A 242 -17.57 2.23 -5.75
N THR A 243 -18.16 1.05 -5.63
CA THR A 243 -17.57 -0.18 -6.17
C THR A 243 -17.64 -0.16 -7.69
N VAL A 244 -16.50 -0.20 -8.37
CA VAL A 244 -16.36 -0.11 -9.83
C VAL A 244 -15.51 -1.28 -10.34
N GLU A 245 -16.14 -2.45 -10.51
CA GLU A 245 -15.44 -3.65 -11.00
C GLU A 245 -14.97 -3.49 -12.47
N ASP A 246 -15.83 -2.90 -13.34
CA ASP A 246 -15.43 -2.56 -14.71
C ASP A 246 -14.75 -1.19 -14.75
N ARG A 247 -13.42 -1.19 -14.74
CA ARG A 247 -12.59 0.02 -14.78
C ARG A 247 -12.77 0.86 -16.05
N ASN A 248 -13.20 0.28 -17.19
CA ASN A 248 -13.54 1.05 -18.38
C ASN A 248 -14.87 1.81 -18.19
N ALA A 249 -15.85 1.21 -17.51
CA ALA A 249 -17.06 1.90 -17.09
C ALA A 249 -16.71 3.02 -16.10
N GLY A 250 -15.75 2.77 -15.18
CA GLY A 250 -15.21 3.79 -14.26
C GLY A 250 -14.67 5.02 -14.99
N ILE A 251 -13.86 4.84 -16.04
CA ILE A 251 -13.37 5.95 -16.88
C ILE A 251 -14.55 6.76 -17.47
N SER A 252 -15.61 6.08 -17.90
CA SER A 252 -16.79 6.75 -18.46
C SER A 252 -17.54 7.58 -17.41
N ARG A 253 -17.68 7.06 -16.20
CA ARG A 253 -18.29 7.76 -15.05
C ARG A 253 -17.45 8.96 -14.61
N PHE A 254 -16.12 8.82 -14.52
CA PHE A 254 -15.20 9.93 -14.24
C PHE A 254 -15.36 11.07 -15.29
N ARG A 255 -15.36 10.73 -16.57
CA ARG A 255 -15.57 11.71 -17.65
C ARG A 255 -16.94 12.37 -17.63
N ALA A 256 -17.96 11.71 -17.09
CA ALA A 256 -19.29 12.25 -16.90
C ALA A 256 -19.41 13.16 -15.66
N GLY A 257 -18.36 13.24 -14.83
CA GLY A 257 -18.37 13.97 -13.56
C GLY A 257 -19.17 13.28 -12.46
N GLU A 258 -19.38 11.95 -12.57
CA GLU A 258 -20.01 11.15 -11.52
C GLU A 258 -19.01 10.71 -10.45
N LEU A 259 -17.73 10.66 -10.82
CA LEU A 259 -16.59 10.35 -9.93
C LEU A 259 -15.59 11.49 -10.00
N ASP A 260 -15.04 11.86 -8.85
CA ASP A 260 -13.95 12.82 -8.72
C ASP A 260 -12.59 12.12 -8.74
N VAL A 261 -12.56 10.86 -8.29
CA VAL A 261 -11.39 10.00 -8.36
C VAL A 261 -11.79 8.61 -8.90
N LEU A 262 -10.95 8.01 -9.73
CA LEU A 262 -11.03 6.61 -10.10
C LEU A 262 -9.68 5.95 -9.83
N SER A 263 -9.62 5.04 -8.87
CA SER A 263 -8.42 4.26 -8.56
C SER A 263 -8.17 3.21 -9.63
N ASP A 264 -6.88 3.04 -9.99
CA ASP A 264 -6.33 2.01 -10.87
C ASP A 264 -7.06 1.83 -12.21
N TYR A 265 -7.00 2.83 -13.08
CA TYR A 265 -7.47 2.67 -14.45
C TYR A 265 -6.68 1.57 -15.22
N PRO A 266 -7.29 0.89 -16.22
CA PRO A 266 -6.59 -0.17 -16.96
C PRO A 266 -5.30 0.32 -17.62
N SER A 267 -4.20 -0.43 -17.47
CA SER A 267 -2.90 -0.14 -18.07
C SER A 267 -2.98 0.12 -19.59
N SER A 268 -3.84 -0.61 -20.29
CA SER A 268 -4.08 -0.46 -21.73
C SER A 268 -4.71 0.88 -22.12
N ARG A 269 -5.21 1.65 -21.15
CA ARG A 269 -5.82 2.97 -21.38
C ARG A 269 -4.86 4.13 -21.15
N TYR A 270 -3.71 3.89 -20.54
CA TYR A 270 -2.77 4.93 -20.13
C TYR A 270 -2.40 5.88 -21.26
N GLN A 271 -2.01 5.39 -22.42
CA GLN A 271 -1.63 6.24 -23.54
C GLN A 271 -2.78 7.16 -23.97
N TRP A 272 -4.00 6.61 -24.11
CA TRP A 272 -5.15 7.42 -24.50
C TRP A 272 -5.51 8.45 -23.42
N LEU A 273 -5.46 8.06 -22.14
CA LEU A 273 -5.77 8.95 -21.01
C LEU A 273 -4.77 10.10 -20.93
N SER A 274 -3.47 9.81 -21.00
CA SER A 274 -2.41 10.85 -20.94
C SER A 274 -2.45 11.83 -22.12
N GLU A 275 -2.96 11.41 -23.28
CA GLU A 275 -3.15 12.28 -24.45
C GLU A 275 -4.45 13.12 -24.38
N ASN A 276 -5.52 12.61 -23.75
CA ASN A 276 -6.85 13.22 -23.80
C ASN A 276 -7.31 13.84 -22.46
N LEU A 277 -6.73 13.42 -21.35
CA LEU A 277 -7.00 13.89 -20.00
C LEU A 277 -5.67 14.08 -19.22
N PRO A 278 -4.68 14.83 -19.76
CA PRO A 278 -3.33 14.91 -19.18
C PRO A 278 -3.34 15.40 -17.72
N ASP A 279 -4.16 16.41 -17.42
CA ASP A 279 -4.21 17.03 -16.09
C ASP A 279 -4.93 16.16 -15.03
N ALA A 280 -5.64 15.12 -15.48
CA ALA A 280 -6.35 14.19 -14.60
C ALA A 280 -5.69 12.81 -14.52
N THR A 281 -4.71 12.52 -15.37
CA THR A 281 -4.11 11.20 -15.46
C THR A 281 -2.83 11.14 -14.61
N HIS A 282 -2.94 10.56 -13.44
CA HIS A 282 -1.84 10.37 -12.50
C HIS A 282 -1.22 8.98 -12.67
N MET A 283 0.10 8.91 -12.63
CA MET A 283 0.87 7.67 -12.62
C MET A 283 2.21 7.91 -11.93
N SER A 284 2.42 7.27 -10.81
CA SER A 284 3.60 7.42 -9.95
C SER A 284 4.25 6.07 -9.65
N PRO A 285 5.55 5.98 -9.34
CA PRO A 285 6.14 4.77 -8.78
C PRO A 285 5.39 4.33 -7.52
N MET A 286 5.21 3.02 -7.37
CA MET A 286 4.59 2.37 -6.23
C MET A 286 5.62 1.51 -5.51
N LEU A 287 5.46 1.29 -4.20
CA LEU A 287 6.25 0.32 -3.43
C LEU A 287 5.89 -1.10 -3.86
N GLY A 288 6.30 -1.46 -5.07
CA GLY A 288 5.96 -2.75 -5.64
C GLY A 288 6.95 -3.20 -6.69
N SER A 289 7.42 -4.45 -6.56
CA SER A 289 8.38 -5.09 -7.46
C SER A 289 7.77 -6.26 -8.20
N TYR A 290 7.94 -6.27 -9.51
CA TYR A 290 7.61 -7.37 -10.38
C TYR A 290 8.90 -8.07 -10.80
N TYR A 291 9.05 -9.32 -10.43
CA TYR A 291 10.27 -10.08 -10.67
C TYR A 291 9.98 -11.54 -11.02
N TYR A 292 10.98 -12.23 -11.54
CA TYR A 292 10.95 -13.68 -11.67
C TYR A 292 11.83 -14.32 -10.61
N VAL A 293 11.25 -15.28 -9.90
CA VAL A 293 11.96 -16.17 -8.96
C VAL A 293 12.69 -17.24 -9.77
N LEU A 294 13.93 -17.50 -9.40
CA LEU A 294 14.77 -18.57 -9.94
C LEU A 294 14.93 -19.66 -8.87
N ASN A 295 14.55 -20.88 -9.17
CA ASN A 295 14.66 -21.98 -8.23
C ASN A 295 16.11 -22.42 -8.07
N GLN A 296 16.68 -22.23 -6.88
CA GLN A 296 18.07 -22.53 -6.58
C GLN A 296 18.25 -23.81 -5.77
N ARG A 297 17.21 -24.64 -5.71
CA ARG A 297 17.30 -25.98 -5.12
C ARG A 297 18.10 -26.92 -6.02
N ASP A 298 18.70 -27.95 -5.42
CA ASP A 298 19.42 -28.99 -6.17
C ASP A 298 18.52 -29.64 -7.23
N GLY A 299 19.08 -29.87 -8.40
CA GLY A 299 18.40 -30.48 -9.54
C GLY A 299 17.76 -29.50 -10.52
N HIS A 300 17.64 -28.21 -10.15
CA HIS A 300 17.15 -27.17 -11.05
C HIS A 300 18.29 -26.51 -11.85
N PRO A 301 18.12 -26.25 -13.15
CA PRO A 301 19.14 -25.58 -13.96
C PRO A 301 19.53 -24.19 -13.42
N THR A 302 18.59 -23.50 -12.80
CA THR A 302 18.75 -22.17 -12.21
C THR A 302 19.51 -22.16 -10.87
N ASN A 303 19.90 -23.32 -10.34
CA ASN A 303 20.85 -23.41 -9.23
C ASN A 303 22.26 -22.95 -9.66
N ASP A 304 22.62 -23.11 -10.93
CA ASP A 304 23.90 -22.61 -11.47
C ASP A 304 23.84 -21.09 -11.69
N LYS A 305 24.71 -20.33 -10.99
CA LYS A 305 24.80 -18.87 -11.12
C LYS A 305 25.00 -18.40 -12.57
N ARG A 306 25.75 -19.15 -13.38
CA ARG A 306 26.00 -18.81 -14.80
C ARG A 306 24.70 -18.84 -15.60
N VAL A 307 23.81 -19.77 -15.29
CA VAL A 307 22.48 -19.85 -15.92
C VAL A 307 21.64 -18.64 -15.48
N ARG A 308 21.63 -18.31 -14.18
CA ARG A 308 20.89 -17.14 -13.68
C ARG A 308 21.37 -15.83 -14.30
N GLU A 309 22.71 -15.63 -14.39
CA GLU A 309 23.31 -14.48 -15.04
C GLU A 309 22.88 -14.41 -16.51
N ALA A 310 23.02 -15.50 -17.26
CA ALA A 310 22.66 -15.54 -18.69
C ALA A 310 21.20 -15.18 -18.95
N LEU A 311 20.27 -15.69 -18.12
CA LEU A 311 18.84 -15.37 -18.21
C LEU A 311 18.57 -13.88 -17.92
N ASN A 312 19.25 -13.30 -16.93
CA ASN A 312 19.15 -11.88 -16.57
C ASN A 312 19.65 -10.96 -17.68
N LEU A 313 20.83 -11.28 -18.26
CA LEU A 313 21.45 -10.50 -19.33
C LEU A 313 20.57 -10.40 -20.59
N ALA A 314 19.77 -11.42 -20.87
CA ALA A 314 18.93 -11.48 -22.06
C ALA A 314 17.60 -10.73 -21.93
N VAL A 315 17.18 -10.32 -20.72
CA VAL A 315 15.92 -9.59 -20.53
C VAL A 315 16.04 -8.13 -20.93
N ARG A 316 15.19 -7.71 -21.87
CA ARG A 316 15.07 -6.32 -22.35
C ARG A 316 13.97 -5.60 -21.56
N ARG A 317 14.31 -5.11 -20.37
CA ARG A 317 13.36 -4.50 -19.42
C ARG A 317 12.63 -3.29 -20.00
N ASN A 318 13.34 -2.43 -20.76
CA ASN A 318 12.73 -1.29 -21.44
C ASN A 318 11.68 -1.72 -22.48
N VAL A 319 11.94 -2.83 -23.22
CA VAL A 319 10.95 -3.37 -24.16
C VAL A 319 9.71 -3.87 -23.42
N LEU A 320 9.89 -4.51 -22.26
CA LEU A 320 8.77 -4.94 -21.42
C LEU A 320 7.95 -3.74 -20.94
N SER A 321 8.61 -2.72 -20.40
CA SER A 321 7.95 -1.49 -19.93
C SER A 321 7.24 -0.74 -21.05
N GLU A 322 7.98 -0.35 -22.10
CA GLU A 322 7.50 0.60 -23.09
C GLU A 322 6.60 -0.03 -24.16
N GLN A 323 6.98 -1.24 -24.67
CA GLN A 323 6.30 -1.84 -25.82
C GLN A 323 5.27 -2.89 -25.42
N ILE A 324 5.54 -3.68 -24.37
CA ILE A 324 4.61 -4.73 -23.92
C ILE A 324 3.57 -4.18 -22.98
N MET A 325 3.99 -3.31 -22.05
CA MET A 325 3.13 -2.72 -21.01
C MET A 325 2.72 -1.28 -21.31
N ALA A 326 3.07 -0.76 -22.50
CA ALA A 326 2.71 0.59 -22.97
C ALA A 326 3.06 1.72 -21.98
N GLY A 327 4.18 1.58 -21.24
CA GLY A 327 4.67 2.56 -20.26
C GLY A 327 3.97 2.51 -18.89
N SER A 328 2.99 1.62 -18.71
CA SER A 328 2.21 1.48 -17.47
C SER A 328 2.92 0.72 -16.34
N PHE A 329 4.19 0.43 -16.51
CA PHE A 329 5.14 -0.08 -15.52
C PHE A 329 6.50 0.52 -15.80
N LYS A 330 7.37 0.63 -14.81
CA LYS A 330 8.74 1.13 -15.01
C LYS A 330 9.73 -0.02 -15.09
N ALA A 331 10.68 0.03 -16.01
CA ALA A 331 11.77 -0.95 -16.08
C ALA A 331 12.63 -0.88 -14.81
N SER A 332 12.94 -2.04 -14.22
CA SER A 332 13.76 -2.11 -13.01
C SER A 332 14.83 -3.19 -13.08
N THR A 333 16.00 -2.89 -12.51
CA THR A 333 17.09 -3.83 -12.23
C THR A 333 17.35 -3.99 -10.73
N ALA A 334 16.43 -3.46 -9.88
CA ALA A 334 16.47 -3.49 -8.43
C ALA A 334 15.37 -4.42 -7.86
N MET A 335 15.58 -4.91 -6.65
CA MET A 335 14.52 -5.55 -5.87
C MET A 335 13.69 -4.52 -5.14
N VAL A 336 14.35 -3.57 -4.49
CA VAL A 336 13.71 -2.48 -3.76
C VAL A 336 13.31 -1.39 -4.74
N PRO A 337 12.04 -0.98 -4.80
CA PRO A 337 11.58 0.07 -5.72
C PRO A 337 12.06 1.47 -5.29
N PRO A 338 12.15 2.42 -6.22
CA PRO A 338 12.48 3.80 -5.90
C PRO A 338 11.38 4.45 -5.05
N GLY A 339 11.78 5.35 -4.15
CA GLY A 339 10.87 6.04 -3.22
C GLY A 339 10.68 5.31 -1.88
N THR A 340 11.36 4.18 -1.68
CA THR A 340 11.42 3.52 -0.38
C THR A 340 12.10 4.43 0.64
N SER A 341 11.50 4.58 1.82
CA SER A 341 11.97 5.47 2.88
C SER A 341 13.39 5.12 3.33
N HIS A 342 14.24 6.13 3.50
CA HIS A 342 15.63 5.98 3.91
C HIS A 342 16.37 4.87 3.13
N TYR A 343 16.21 4.86 1.79
CA TYR A 343 16.88 3.85 0.98
C TYR A 343 17.13 4.31 -0.45
N GLU A 344 18.35 4.12 -0.94
CA GLU A 344 18.70 4.29 -2.35
C GLU A 344 18.71 2.93 -3.05
N ALA A 345 17.80 2.73 -4.02
CA ALA A 345 17.67 1.47 -4.73
C ALA A 345 18.96 1.05 -5.43
N GLN A 346 19.41 -0.17 -5.19
CA GLN A 346 20.60 -0.74 -5.82
C GLN A 346 20.23 -1.39 -7.15
N HIS A 347 21.16 -1.40 -8.11
CA HIS A 347 20.88 -1.84 -9.46
C HIS A 347 21.83 -2.96 -9.90
N MET A 348 21.26 -4.03 -10.49
CA MET A 348 22.02 -5.14 -11.04
C MET A 348 22.96 -4.65 -12.17
N ASP A 349 24.24 -4.98 -12.07
CA ASP A 349 25.19 -4.77 -13.16
C ASP A 349 24.92 -5.78 -14.28
N LEU A 350 24.57 -5.27 -15.44
CA LEU A 350 24.35 -6.07 -16.66
C LEU A 350 25.60 -6.12 -17.58
N GLY A 351 26.72 -5.60 -17.11
CA GLY A 351 28.03 -5.63 -17.78
C GLY A 351 28.13 -4.74 -19.04
N SER A 352 27.02 -4.38 -19.67
CA SER A 352 26.98 -3.54 -20.85
C SER A 352 25.57 -3.03 -21.16
N ASP A 353 25.48 -1.82 -21.71
CA ASP A 353 24.23 -1.29 -22.30
C ASP A 353 23.95 -1.88 -23.69
N ASP A 354 24.99 -2.38 -24.40
CA ASP A 354 24.80 -3.02 -25.69
C ASP A 354 24.20 -4.41 -25.55
N MET A 355 22.98 -4.56 -26.05
CA MET A 355 22.24 -5.82 -26.03
C MET A 355 22.98 -6.96 -26.77
N ASN A 356 23.74 -6.65 -27.81
CA ASN A 356 24.50 -7.69 -28.55
C ASN A 356 25.67 -8.22 -27.69
N ALA A 357 26.35 -7.34 -26.95
CA ALA A 357 27.41 -7.73 -26.01
C ALA A 357 26.81 -8.60 -24.87
N ARG A 358 25.69 -8.20 -24.31
CA ARG A 358 24.98 -8.97 -23.28
C ARG A 358 24.56 -10.35 -23.77
N MET A 359 24.00 -10.43 -25.00
CA MET A 359 23.58 -11.71 -25.60
C MET A 359 24.78 -12.62 -25.93
N ALA A 360 25.94 -12.05 -26.32
CA ALA A 360 27.15 -12.81 -26.52
C ALA A 360 27.63 -13.41 -25.19
N ARG A 361 27.72 -12.60 -24.14
CA ARG A 361 28.11 -13.07 -22.81
C ARG A 361 27.16 -14.12 -22.27
N ALA A 362 25.85 -13.93 -22.43
CA ALA A 362 24.84 -14.89 -22.01
C ALA A 362 25.01 -16.27 -22.69
N LYS A 363 25.37 -16.28 -23.99
CA LYS A 363 25.68 -17.53 -24.72
C LYS A 363 26.93 -18.23 -24.19
N GLU A 364 28.01 -17.46 -23.91
CA GLU A 364 29.23 -18.00 -23.31
C GLU A 364 28.93 -18.65 -21.95
N LEU A 365 28.20 -17.97 -21.09
CA LEU A 365 27.83 -18.47 -19.76
C LEU A 365 27.01 -19.79 -19.83
N LEU A 366 26.04 -19.88 -20.76
CA LEU A 366 25.30 -21.12 -20.96
C LEU A 366 26.22 -22.24 -21.50
N GLN A 367 27.17 -21.96 -22.40
CA GLN A 367 28.15 -22.95 -22.87
C GLN A 367 29.06 -23.41 -21.73
N GLU A 368 29.55 -22.50 -20.89
CA GLU A 368 30.34 -22.82 -19.69
C GLU A 368 29.56 -23.68 -18.70
N ALA A 369 28.21 -23.50 -18.64
CA ALA A 369 27.29 -24.30 -17.81
C ALA A 369 26.90 -25.64 -18.48
N GLY A 370 27.38 -25.93 -19.70
CA GLY A 370 27.14 -27.19 -20.40
C GLY A 370 25.92 -27.18 -21.33
N TYR A 371 25.35 -26.03 -21.62
CA TYR A 371 24.20 -25.88 -22.52
C TYR A 371 24.65 -25.32 -23.88
N GLY A 372 24.02 -25.81 -24.95
CA GLY A 372 24.38 -25.43 -26.33
C GLY A 372 23.52 -26.13 -27.37
N PRO A 373 23.92 -26.16 -28.65
CA PRO A 373 23.12 -26.74 -29.74
C PRO A 373 22.79 -28.22 -29.54
N ASP A 374 23.71 -28.99 -28.93
CA ASP A 374 23.51 -30.42 -28.68
C ASP A 374 22.83 -30.74 -27.34
N HIS A 375 22.75 -29.76 -26.44
CA HIS A 375 22.15 -29.89 -25.11
C HIS A 375 21.41 -28.59 -24.74
N SER A 376 20.20 -28.45 -25.22
CA SER A 376 19.39 -27.25 -24.98
C SER A 376 18.97 -27.12 -23.51
N LEU A 377 18.96 -25.90 -22.98
CA LEU A 377 18.38 -25.58 -21.68
C LEU A 377 16.84 -25.60 -21.79
N ASN A 378 16.19 -26.46 -21.02
CA ASN A 378 14.74 -26.51 -20.93
C ASN A 378 14.28 -25.99 -19.57
N LEU A 379 13.36 -25.03 -19.56
CA LEU A 379 12.85 -24.39 -18.33
C LEU A 379 11.32 -24.37 -18.32
N SER A 380 10.74 -24.63 -17.18
CA SER A 380 9.35 -24.27 -16.88
C SER A 380 9.29 -22.81 -16.45
N LEU A 381 8.35 -22.04 -17.01
CA LEU A 381 8.02 -20.67 -16.58
C LEU A 381 6.57 -20.64 -16.11
N ARG A 382 6.40 -20.52 -14.79
CA ARG A 382 5.07 -20.43 -14.16
C ARG A 382 4.63 -18.97 -13.97
N TYR A 383 3.33 -18.72 -14.18
CA TYR A 383 2.71 -17.44 -13.89
C TYR A 383 1.23 -17.61 -13.51
N ASN A 384 0.70 -16.76 -12.66
CA ASN A 384 -0.72 -16.72 -12.33
C ASN A 384 -1.53 -16.05 -13.44
N THR A 385 -2.80 -16.42 -13.55
CA THR A 385 -3.70 -15.96 -14.60
C THR A 385 -3.87 -14.43 -14.59
N SER A 386 -3.34 -13.80 -15.62
CA SER A 386 -3.47 -12.39 -15.96
C SER A 386 -3.02 -12.18 -17.39
N ASP A 387 -3.69 -11.31 -18.14
CA ASP A 387 -3.27 -10.93 -19.50
C ASP A 387 -1.91 -10.25 -19.51
N GLU A 388 -1.60 -9.45 -18.50
CA GLU A 388 -0.30 -8.77 -18.35
C GLU A 388 0.81 -9.80 -18.11
N HIS A 389 0.64 -10.72 -17.17
CA HIS A 389 1.64 -11.77 -16.88
C HIS A 389 1.89 -12.66 -18.09
N LYS A 390 0.82 -13.02 -18.84
CA LYS A 390 0.93 -13.80 -20.07
C LYS A 390 1.74 -13.06 -21.13
N LYS A 391 1.49 -11.77 -21.37
CA LYS A 391 2.23 -10.95 -22.34
C LYS A 391 3.72 -10.89 -21.98
N ILE A 392 4.03 -10.64 -20.70
CA ILE A 392 5.40 -10.60 -20.20
C ILE A 392 6.08 -11.96 -20.37
N ALA A 393 5.43 -13.07 -19.99
CA ALA A 393 5.98 -14.43 -20.13
C ALA A 393 6.29 -14.77 -21.58
N ILE A 394 5.40 -14.45 -22.53
CA ILE A 394 5.63 -14.64 -23.97
C ILE A 394 6.84 -13.83 -24.46
N ALA A 395 6.92 -12.56 -24.04
CA ALA A 395 8.02 -11.69 -24.45
C ALA A 395 9.37 -12.19 -23.91
N VAL A 396 9.44 -12.59 -22.62
CA VAL A 396 10.66 -13.12 -22.00
C VAL A 396 11.08 -14.44 -22.65
N ALA A 397 10.16 -15.36 -22.88
CA ALA A 397 10.45 -16.61 -23.60
C ALA A 397 11.01 -16.34 -25.01
N ALA A 398 10.49 -15.34 -25.72
CA ALA A 398 11.01 -14.91 -27.01
C ALA A 398 12.43 -14.29 -26.91
N MET A 399 12.73 -13.57 -25.81
CA MET A 399 14.07 -13.01 -25.56
C MET A 399 15.11 -14.11 -25.24
N TRP A 400 14.71 -15.19 -24.58
CA TRP A 400 15.59 -16.33 -24.25
C TRP A 400 15.80 -17.30 -25.41
N LYS A 401 14.87 -17.36 -26.37
CA LYS A 401 14.96 -18.28 -27.52
C LYS A 401 16.25 -18.20 -28.32
N PRO A 402 16.85 -16.99 -28.62
CA PRO A 402 18.11 -16.91 -29.34
C PRO A 402 19.32 -17.46 -28.58
N LEU A 403 19.20 -17.70 -27.28
CA LEU A 403 20.18 -18.37 -26.43
C LEU A 403 20.09 -19.91 -26.51
N GLY A 404 19.11 -20.47 -27.21
CA GLY A 404 18.83 -21.91 -27.23
C GLY A 404 18.03 -22.40 -26.02
N VAL A 405 17.36 -21.49 -25.31
CA VAL A 405 16.51 -21.83 -24.16
C VAL A 405 15.11 -22.18 -24.65
N ASN A 406 14.62 -23.37 -24.28
CA ASN A 406 13.24 -23.80 -24.51
C ASN A 406 12.41 -23.54 -23.26
N VAL A 407 11.35 -22.77 -23.38
CA VAL A 407 10.48 -22.39 -22.26
C VAL A 407 9.13 -23.07 -22.39
N GLN A 408 8.76 -23.86 -21.38
CA GLN A 408 7.42 -24.37 -21.19
C GLN A 408 6.66 -23.39 -20.28
N MET A 409 5.71 -22.65 -20.84
CA MET A 409 4.87 -21.74 -20.07
C MET A 409 3.73 -22.50 -19.39
N ILE A 410 3.55 -22.28 -18.08
CA ILE A 410 2.53 -22.94 -17.24
C ILE A 410 1.72 -21.86 -16.53
N ASN A 411 0.44 -21.80 -16.85
CA ASN A 411 -0.53 -20.88 -16.23
C ASN A 411 -1.40 -21.59 -15.21
N SER A 412 -1.66 -20.94 -14.06
CA SER A 412 -2.61 -21.41 -13.05
C SER A 412 -3.32 -20.25 -12.38
N GLU A 413 -4.42 -20.52 -11.69
CA GLU A 413 -5.08 -19.54 -10.82
C GLU A 413 -4.10 -19.07 -9.72
N ALA A 414 -4.30 -17.86 -9.16
CA ALA A 414 -3.35 -17.21 -8.27
C ALA A 414 -3.02 -18.05 -7.02
N THR A 415 -4.04 -18.57 -6.32
CA THR A 415 -3.83 -19.37 -5.10
C THR A 415 -3.02 -20.64 -5.41
N VAL A 416 -3.37 -21.33 -6.49
CA VAL A 416 -2.66 -22.54 -6.94
C VAL A 416 -1.23 -22.20 -7.35
N HIS A 417 -1.02 -21.07 -8.01
CA HIS A 417 0.31 -20.61 -8.41
C HIS A 417 1.21 -20.41 -7.18
N TYR A 418 0.77 -19.62 -6.20
CA TYR A 418 1.59 -19.33 -5.01
C TYR A 418 1.82 -20.57 -4.15
N GLN A 419 0.83 -21.45 -4.00
CA GLN A 419 1.03 -22.74 -3.32
C GLN A 419 2.07 -23.61 -4.04
N THR A 420 2.04 -23.64 -5.38
CA THR A 420 2.97 -24.44 -6.18
C THR A 420 4.40 -23.91 -6.10
N ILE A 421 4.60 -22.59 -6.18
CA ILE A 421 5.96 -22.02 -6.08
C ILE A 421 6.52 -22.13 -4.66
N GLN A 422 5.66 -22.08 -3.65
CA GLN A 422 6.09 -22.34 -2.26
C GLN A 422 6.58 -23.77 -2.06
N GLN A 423 5.99 -24.75 -2.76
CA GLN A 423 6.44 -26.15 -2.78
C GLN A 423 7.73 -26.35 -3.60
N GLY A 424 8.16 -25.36 -4.38
CA GLY A 424 9.36 -25.43 -5.22
C GLY A 424 9.16 -26.16 -6.56
N ASP A 425 7.94 -26.39 -7.02
CA ASP A 425 7.66 -27.06 -8.30
C ASP A 425 7.68 -26.06 -9.48
N PHE A 426 8.87 -25.55 -9.78
CA PHE A 426 9.14 -24.64 -10.90
C PHE A 426 10.65 -24.50 -11.16
N ASP A 427 11.06 -24.08 -12.35
CA ASP A 427 12.43 -23.59 -12.59
C ASP A 427 12.46 -22.07 -12.52
N VAL A 428 11.51 -21.41 -13.18
CA VAL A 428 11.30 -19.97 -13.16
C VAL A 428 9.83 -19.69 -12.86
N ALA A 429 9.55 -18.76 -11.97
CA ALA A 429 8.19 -18.38 -11.66
C ALA A 429 8.03 -16.86 -11.57
N ARG A 430 6.90 -16.37 -12.04
CA ARG A 430 6.49 -14.99 -11.79
C ARG A 430 6.20 -14.79 -10.31
N ALA A 431 6.75 -13.72 -9.74
CA ALA A 431 6.33 -13.19 -8.47
C ALA A 431 6.17 -11.67 -8.53
N GLY A 432 5.57 -11.11 -7.55
CA GLY A 432 5.49 -9.69 -7.31
C GLY A 432 5.27 -9.46 -5.84
N TRP A 433 5.74 -8.34 -5.36
CA TRP A 433 5.56 -7.91 -3.98
C TRP A 433 5.14 -6.45 -3.96
N ILE A 434 4.09 -6.16 -3.26
CA ILE A 434 3.68 -4.81 -2.90
C ILE A 434 3.96 -4.69 -1.41
N ALA A 435 4.67 -3.65 -1.00
CA ALA A 435 5.07 -3.49 0.39
C ALA A 435 3.86 -3.27 1.31
N ASP A 436 3.92 -3.87 2.48
CA ASP A 436 2.94 -3.66 3.55
C ASP A 436 3.31 -2.43 4.41
N TYR A 437 4.55 -1.97 4.31
CA TYR A 437 5.10 -0.78 4.98
C TYR A 437 6.30 -0.24 4.22
N ASN A 438 6.55 1.06 4.33
CA ASN A 438 7.59 1.77 3.56
C ASN A 438 8.99 1.57 4.16
N ASP A 439 9.58 0.40 3.92
CA ASP A 439 10.95 0.06 4.32
C ASP A 439 11.57 -0.96 3.37
N ALA A 440 12.87 -0.84 3.08
CA ALA A 440 13.60 -1.75 2.18
C ALA A 440 13.62 -3.20 2.70
N GLU A 441 13.58 -3.40 4.00
CA GLU A 441 13.52 -4.73 4.63
C GLU A 441 12.31 -5.52 4.13
N ASN A 442 11.17 -4.87 3.87
CA ASN A 442 9.95 -5.51 3.37
C ASN A 442 10.16 -6.26 2.04
N PHE A 443 11.09 -5.81 1.22
CA PHE A 443 11.48 -6.46 -0.03
C PHE A 443 12.63 -7.45 0.16
N LEU A 444 13.64 -7.06 0.92
CA LEU A 444 14.86 -7.84 1.06
C LEU A 444 14.65 -9.10 1.91
N THR A 445 13.75 -9.07 2.88
CA THR A 445 13.39 -10.27 3.66
C THR A 445 12.92 -11.44 2.79
N LEU A 446 12.38 -11.18 1.59
CA LEU A 446 11.95 -12.21 0.63
C LEU A 446 13.10 -13.10 0.10
N LEU A 447 14.34 -12.69 0.31
CA LEU A 447 15.54 -13.42 -0.10
C LEU A 447 16.30 -14.00 1.12
N HIS A 448 15.89 -13.68 2.35
CA HIS A 448 16.53 -14.20 3.56
C HIS A 448 16.28 -15.71 3.71
N SER A 449 17.31 -16.49 4.06
CA SER A 449 17.19 -17.93 4.23
C SER A 449 16.19 -18.26 5.36
N GLY A 450 15.35 -19.25 5.13
CA GLY A 450 14.38 -19.72 6.12
C GLY A 450 13.09 -18.91 6.19
N VAL A 451 12.97 -17.80 5.46
CA VAL A 451 11.70 -17.07 5.33
C VAL A 451 10.79 -17.79 4.32
N GLY A 452 9.51 -17.97 4.68
CA GLY A 452 8.55 -18.73 3.87
C GLY A 452 8.31 -18.17 2.47
N ASN A 453 8.47 -16.84 2.30
CA ASN A 453 8.32 -16.16 1.01
C ASN A 453 9.58 -16.19 0.13
N ASN A 454 10.68 -16.76 0.60
CA ASN A 454 11.87 -17.05 -0.22
C ASN A 454 11.61 -18.27 -1.12
N TYR A 455 10.72 -18.08 -2.09
CA TYR A 455 10.27 -19.16 -3.00
C TYR A 455 11.40 -19.81 -3.78
N GLY A 456 12.45 -19.04 -4.12
CA GLY A 456 13.63 -19.50 -4.85
C GLY A 456 14.58 -20.37 -4.04
N ALA A 457 14.43 -20.43 -2.73
CA ALA A 457 15.37 -21.03 -1.80
C ALA A 457 16.79 -20.46 -1.96
N TYR A 458 16.90 -19.16 -2.24
CA TYR A 458 18.18 -18.46 -2.21
C TYR A 458 18.78 -18.57 -0.82
N SER A 459 20.09 -18.84 -0.73
CA SER A 459 20.79 -18.94 0.53
C SER A 459 22.21 -18.43 0.36
N ASN A 460 22.51 -17.34 1.04
CA ASN A 460 23.85 -16.77 1.09
C ASN A 460 24.12 -16.27 2.52
N PRO A 461 25.10 -16.86 3.25
CA PRO A 461 25.37 -16.50 4.64
C PRO A 461 25.83 -15.05 4.85
N GLU A 462 26.41 -14.40 3.82
CA GLU A 462 26.76 -12.97 3.88
C GLU A 462 25.50 -12.10 3.79
N TYR A 463 24.58 -12.45 2.89
CA TYR A 463 23.28 -11.82 2.79
C TYR A 463 22.52 -11.87 4.11
N ASP A 464 22.33 -13.09 4.64
CA ASP A 464 21.60 -13.31 5.90
C ASP A 464 22.22 -12.52 7.04
N LYS A 465 23.55 -12.55 7.17
CA LYS A 465 24.27 -11.78 8.18
C LYS A 465 24.04 -10.26 8.07
N LEU A 466 24.02 -9.71 6.84
CA LEU A 466 23.77 -8.29 6.62
C LEU A 466 22.34 -7.91 7.00
N MET A 467 21.37 -8.74 6.66
CA MET A 467 19.97 -8.56 7.05
C MET A 467 19.80 -8.62 8.58
N ASP A 468 20.41 -9.61 9.25
CA ASP A 468 20.40 -9.73 10.71
C ASP A 468 21.04 -8.53 11.41
N GLN A 469 22.12 -7.98 10.84
CA GLN A 469 22.75 -6.76 11.34
C GLN A 469 21.88 -5.53 11.15
N ALA A 470 21.24 -5.40 9.98
CA ALA A 470 20.33 -4.30 9.71
C ALA A 470 19.12 -4.30 10.65
N ALA A 471 18.57 -5.48 10.97
CA ALA A 471 17.47 -5.63 11.92
C ALA A 471 17.83 -5.13 13.34
N GLN A 472 19.12 -5.13 13.71
CA GLN A 472 19.60 -4.71 15.04
C GLN A 472 20.16 -3.28 15.05
N THR A 473 20.25 -2.62 13.89
CA THR A 473 20.86 -1.28 13.75
C THR A 473 19.75 -0.23 13.76
N GLN A 474 19.79 0.67 14.74
CA GLN A 474 18.79 1.73 14.90
C GLN A 474 19.13 3.02 14.16
N ASP A 475 20.44 3.29 13.97
CA ASP A 475 20.87 4.45 13.19
C ASP A 475 20.45 4.26 11.73
N PRO A 476 19.58 5.14 11.17
CA PRO A 476 19.00 4.95 9.85
C PRO A 476 20.06 4.87 8.74
N ASP A 477 21.08 5.74 8.79
CA ASP A 477 22.13 5.80 7.77
C ASP A 477 23.04 4.56 7.80
N ALA A 478 23.33 4.05 9.00
CA ALA A 478 24.11 2.82 9.15
C ALA A 478 23.31 1.60 8.71
N ARG A 479 22.00 1.57 8.99
CA ARG A 479 21.08 0.51 8.58
C ARG A 479 20.90 0.49 7.06
N GLU A 480 20.67 1.64 6.45
CA GLU A 480 20.59 1.79 4.99
C GLU A 480 21.77 1.12 4.30
N LYS A 481 23.00 1.45 4.73
CA LYS A 481 24.23 0.85 4.17
C LYS A 481 24.33 -0.66 4.34
N LEU A 482 23.71 -1.24 5.34
CA LEU A 482 23.65 -2.70 5.51
C LEU A 482 22.67 -3.33 4.54
N LEU A 483 21.50 -2.71 4.37
CA LEU A 483 20.46 -3.15 3.43
C LEU A 483 20.93 -3.00 1.97
N GLU A 484 21.57 -1.88 1.61
CA GLU A 484 22.20 -1.68 0.30
C GLU A 484 23.23 -2.78 -0.03
N LYS A 485 24.09 -3.11 0.95
CA LYS A 485 25.07 -4.21 0.77
C LYS A 485 24.38 -5.55 0.61
N ALA A 486 23.31 -5.81 1.37
CA ALA A 486 22.53 -7.04 1.23
C ALA A 486 21.91 -7.14 -0.17
N GLU A 487 21.27 -6.06 -0.66
CA GLU A 487 20.71 -6.06 -2.02
C GLU A 487 21.80 -6.30 -3.06
N ASN A 488 22.95 -5.63 -2.97
CA ASN A 488 24.06 -5.83 -3.89
C ASN A 488 24.57 -7.29 -3.90
N VAL A 489 24.68 -7.96 -2.74
CA VAL A 489 25.05 -9.39 -2.68
C VAL A 489 24.04 -10.25 -3.45
N ALA A 490 22.74 -10.01 -3.31
CA ALA A 490 21.72 -10.77 -4.04
C ALA A 490 21.70 -10.45 -5.55
N LEU A 491 21.93 -9.18 -5.92
CA LEU A 491 22.04 -8.75 -7.32
C LEU A 491 23.27 -9.35 -8.00
N ASP A 492 24.42 -9.35 -7.32
CA ASP A 492 25.68 -9.96 -7.81
C ASP A 492 25.56 -11.48 -7.96
N ASP A 493 24.74 -12.12 -7.13
CA ASP A 493 24.44 -13.56 -7.23
C ASP A 493 23.37 -13.87 -8.28
N TYR A 494 22.80 -12.86 -8.91
CA TYR A 494 21.63 -13.01 -9.81
C TYR A 494 20.54 -13.87 -9.15
N ALA A 495 20.27 -13.62 -7.88
CA ALA A 495 19.38 -14.45 -7.07
C ALA A 495 17.95 -14.54 -7.63
N PHE A 496 17.55 -13.54 -8.41
CA PHE A 496 16.24 -13.39 -9.06
C PHE A 496 16.40 -12.60 -10.37
N ILE A 497 15.30 -12.41 -11.11
CA ILE A 497 15.29 -11.52 -12.29
C ILE A 497 14.40 -10.31 -11.94
N PRO A 498 14.97 -9.17 -11.55
CA PRO A 498 14.19 -7.93 -11.42
C PRO A 498 13.73 -7.49 -12.81
N MET A 499 12.49 -7.07 -12.95
CA MET A 499 11.91 -6.77 -14.26
C MET A 499 11.28 -5.38 -14.33
N LEU A 500 10.33 -5.11 -13.45
CA LEU A 500 9.50 -3.92 -13.48
C LEU A 500 9.18 -3.45 -12.06
N THR A 501 9.04 -2.15 -11.87
CA THR A 501 8.39 -1.55 -10.70
C THR A 501 6.94 -1.30 -11.03
N TYR A 502 6.04 -1.63 -10.11
CA TYR A 502 4.63 -1.27 -10.19
C TYR A 502 4.48 0.26 -10.14
N VAL A 503 3.36 0.73 -10.62
CA VAL A 503 2.98 2.14 -10.59
C VAL A 503 1.54 2.27 -10.12
N THR A 504 1.26 3.35 -9.43
CA THR A 504 -0.11 3.81 -9.16
C THR A 504 -0.73 4.32 -10.45
N ARG A 505 -2.04 4.24 -10.58
CA ARG A 505 -2.76 4.68 -11.79
C ARG A 505 -4.11 5.26 -11.40
N ASN A 506 -4.16 6.55 -11.17
CA ASN A 506 -5.37 7.23 -10.73
C ASN A 506 -5.85 8.24 -11.77
N LEU A 507 -7.17 8.34 -11.94
CA LEU A 507 -7.78 9.54 -12.52
C LEU A 507 -8.26 10.41 -11.38
N VAL A 508 -7.79 11.65 -11.36
CA VAL A 508 -8.08 12.62 -10.30
C VAL A 508 -8.66 13.87 -10.93
N ASN A 509 -9.75 14.38 -10.39
CA ASN A 509 -10.35 15.63 -10.82
C ASN A 509 -9.34 16.78 -10.61
N PRO A 510 -8.96 17.53 -11.67
CA PRO A 510 -7.97 18.61 -11.56
C PRO A 510 -8.37 19.76 -10.62
N LYS A 511 -9.59 19.75 -10.09
CA LYS A 511 -10.07 20.68 -9.07
C LYS A 511 -9.82 20.21 -7.64
N LEU A 512 -9.23 19.04 -7.45
CA LEU A 512 -8.86 18.55 -6.12
C LEU A 512 -7.47 19.08 -5.77
N GLU A 513 -7.35 19.67 -4.58
CA GLU A 513 -6.08 19.96 -3.92
C GLU A 513 -5.86 19.00 -2.76
N GLY A 514 -4.58 18.80 -2.35
CA GLY A 514 -4.23 17.89 -1.26
C GLY A 514 -4.17 16.41 -1.66
N TRP A 515 -4.46 16.09 -2.94
CA TRP A 515 -4.15 14.80 -3.51
C TRP A 515 -2.72 14.81 -4.03
N GLU A 516 -1.82 14.12 -3.33
CA GLU A 516 -0.42 14.00 -3.70
C GLU A 516 -0.14 12.57 -4.16
N ASP A 517 0.55 12.42 -5.29
CA ASP A 517 1.02 11.10 -5.72
C ASP A 517 2.09 10.61 -4.75
N ASN A 518 1.87 9.45 -4.13
CA ASN A 518 2.82 8.84 -3.21
C ASN A 518 3.04 7.36 -3.52
N VAL A 519 4.09 6.79 -2.93
CA VAL A 519 4.54 5.43 -3.26
C VAL A 519 3.69 4.32 -2.65
N GLU A 520 2.86 4.63 -1.66
CA GLU A 520 1.95 3.69 -1.00
C GLU A 520 0.55 3.71 -1.63
N ASP A 521 0.25 4.72 -2.46
CA ASP A 521 -1.06 4.98 -3.08
C ASP A 521 -2.17 5.22 -2.03
N ASP A 522 -1.79 5.76 -0.88
CA ASP A 522 -2.68 6.09 0.21
C ASP A 522 -3.04 7.57 0.20
N HIS A 523 -4.34 7.86 0.10
CA HIS A 523 -4.86 9.22 -0.09
C HIS A 523 -6.02 9.51 0.88
N PRO A 524 -5.76 9.65 2.20
CA PRO A 524 -6.81 9.95 3.16
C PRO A 524 -7.54 11.24 2.82
N SER A 525 -8.86 11.18 2.75
CA SER A 525 -9.72 12.29 2.27
C SER A 525 -9.69 13.52 3.19
N ARG A 526 -9.19 13.38 4.42
CA ARG A 526 -9.00 14.52 5.35
C ARG A 526 -8.06 15.60 4.82
N TRP A 527 -7.17 15.26 3.88
CA TRP A 527 -6.22 16.19 3.26
C TRP A 527 -6.76 16.86 2.00
N VAL A 528 -7.87 16.33 1.46
CA VAL A 528 -8.39 16.71 0.13
C VAL A 528 -9.45 17.81 0.27
N ASN A 529 -9.41 18.77 -0.65
CA ASN A 529 -10.42 19.81 -0.79
C ASN A 529 -10.67 20.14 -2.28
N PHE A 530 -11.83 20.73 -2.56
CA PHE A 530 -12.11 21.26 -3.89
C PHE A 530 -11.62 22.71 -4.00
N THR A 531 -11.00 23.04 -5.14
CA THR A 531 -10.70 24.44 -5.51
C THR A 531 -11.94 25.12 -6.06
N GLU A 532 -12.11 26.43 -5.81
CA GLU A 532 -13.21 27.26 -6.32
C GLU A 532 -13.31 27.28 -7.87
#